data_d594279f6f832e340b3a4e86379fce2e
#
_entry.id   d594279f6f832e340b3a4e86379fce2e
#
_cell.length_a   1.000
_cell.length_b   1.000
_cell.length_c   1.000
_cell.angle_alpha   90.00
_cell.angle_beta   90.00
_cell.angle_gamma   90.00
#
_symmetry.space_group_name_H-M   'P 1'
#
loop_
_entity.id
_entity.type
_entity.pdbx_description
1 polymer ?
#
loop_
_entity_poly.entity_id
_entity_poly.type
_entity_poly.pdbx_seq_one_letter_code
_entity_poly.pdbx_strand_id
1 'polypeptide(L)'
;GGGGKGMRAVDKAEDFAAALESCKREAINSFGDDAVLVEKYVQRPRHIEIQVFGDTHGNCVYLFERDCSVQRRHQKVLEEAPAPGMTPELRARMGEAAVAAARAVNYVGAGTVEFIVEQPGGYGLEGADEGFAAGPPQGVDLGFCQTRPPRGAGSDTQCATVGARFYFMEMNTRLQVEHPVTEAITGLD
;
A
#
# COMPACT_ATOMS: atom_id res chain seq x y z
N GLY A 1 8.92 -10.31 7.82
CA GLY A 1 10.02 -10.69 6.96
C GLY A 1 9.63 -10.62 5.49
N GLY A 2 10.59 -10.41 4.60
CA GLY A 2 10.34 -10.34 3.18
C GLY A 2 9.74 -11.62 2.59
N GLY A 3 8.91 -11.49 1.56
CA GLY A 3 8.30 -12.62 0.87
C GLY A 3 7.25 -13.39 1.69
N GLY A 4 6.63 -12.76 2.69
CA GLY A 4 5.54 -13.35 3.49
C GLY A 4 5.99 -14.37 4.55
N LYS A 5 7.29 -14.53 4.79
CA LYS A 5 7.79 -15.41 5.85
C LYS A 5 7.57 -14.80 7.23
N GLY A 6 7.12 -15.62 8.18
CA GLY A 6 6.88 -15.18 9.56
C GLY A 6 5.67 -14.26 9.70
N MET A 7 4.73 -14.27 8.75
CA MET A 7 3.49 -13.51 8.82
C MET A 7 2.33 -14.42 9.23
N ARG A 8 1.43 -13.90 10.05
CA ARG A 8 0.19 -14.57 10.45
C ARG A 8 -0.96 -13.56 10.41
N ALA A 9 -2.01 -13.88 9.67
CA ALA A 9 -3.28 -13.17 9.77
C ALA A 9 -4.05 -13.71 10.98
N VAL A 10 -4.68 -12.81 11.73
CA VAL A 10 -5.47 -13.15 12.92
C VAL A 10 -6.82 -12.45 12.80
N ASP A 11 -7.87 -13.24 12.71
CA ASP A 11 -9.25 -12.72 12.58
C ASP A 11 -9.93 -12.55 13.94
N LYS A 12 -9.52 -13.33 14.94
CA LYS A 12 -10.10 -13.31 16.29
C LYS A 12 -9.07 -13.00 17.34
N ALA A 13 -9.44 -12.15 18.31
CA ALA A 13 -8.55 -11.74 19.39
C ALA A 13 -7.99 -12.94 20.20
N GLU A 14 -8.80 -14.00 20.35
CA GLU A 14 -8.42 -15.23 21.08
C GLU A 14 -7.25 -15.97 20.44
N ASP A 15 -7.07 -15.84 19.11
CA ASP A 15 -6.00 -16.54 18.39
C ASP A 15 -4.68 -15.73 18.35
N PHE A 16 -4.72 -14.47 18.79
CA PHE A 16 -3.58 -13.55 18.65
C PHE A 16 -2.33 -14.02 19.37
N ALA A 17 -2.46 -14.48 20.61
CA ALA A 17 -1.31 -14.90 21.40
C ALA A 17 -0.57 -16.11 20.77
N ALA A 18 -1.32 -17.10 20.30
CA ALA A 18 -0.75 -18.28 19.66
C ALA A 18 -0.07 -17.93 18.32
N ALA A 19 -0.69 -17.05 17.53
CA ALA A 19 -0.14 -16.55 16.27
C ALA A 19 1.16 -15.75 16.51
N LEU A 20 1.19 -14.87 17.50
CA LEU A 20 2.36 -14.08 17.88
C LEU A 20 3.54 -14.97 18.27
N GLU A 21 3.32 -15.96 19.15
CA GLU A 21 4.37 -16.91 19.54
C GLU A 21 4.88 -17.74 18.36
N SER A 22 3.99 -18.10 17.42
CA SER A 22 4.38 -18.77 16.19
C SER A 22 5.27 -17.88 15.30
N CYS A 23 4.91 -16.60 15.14
CA CYS A 23 5.72 -15.63 14.39
C CYS A 23 7.10 -15.44 15.02
N LYS A 24 7.17 -15.27 16.33
CA LYS A 24 8.43 -15.10 17.06
C LYS A 24 9.38 -16.28 16.89
N ARG A 25 8.87 -17.52 17.03
CA ARG A 25 9.69 -18.71 16.80
C ARG A 25 10.23 -18.80 15.38
N GLU A 26 9.43 -18.45 14.38
CA GLU A 26 9.87 -18.45 13.00
C GLU A 26 10.88 -17.32 12.74
N ALA A 27 10.66 -16.13 13.31
CA ALA A 27 11.54 -14.99 13.18
C ALA A 27 12.94 -15.25 13.76
N ILE A 28 13.00 -15.82 14.98
CA ILE A 28 14.30 -16.14 15.60
C ILE A 28 15.09 -17.18 14.79
N ASN A 29 14.39 -18.19 14.25
CA ASN A 29 15.04 -19.23 13.44
C ASN A 29 15.50 -18.73 12.06
N SER A 30 14.80 -17.75 11.48
CA SER A 30 15.07 -17.28 10.14
C SER A 30 15.96 -16.03 10.10
N PHE A 31 15.87 -15.18 11.13
CA PHE A 31 16.50 -13.86 11.14
C PHE A 31 17.34 -13.58 12.39
N GLY A 32 17.30 -14.46 13.39
CA GLY A 32 18.03 -14.28 14.65
C GLY A 32 17.42 -13.23 15.59
N ASP A 33 16.22 -12.73 15.30
CA ASP A 33 15.52 -11.71 16.08
C ASP A 33 14.04 -12.09 16.18
N ASP A 34 13.43 -11.91 17.36
CA ASP A 34 12.03 -12.21 17.61
C ASP A 34 11.12 -10.98 17.62
N ALA A 35 11.66 -9.81 17.25
CA ALA A 35 10.86 -8.60 17.09
C ALA A 35 9.82 -8.76 15.98
N VAL A 36 8.59 -8.36 16.27
CA VAL A 36 7.46 -8.43 15.32
C VAL A 36 6.76 -7.08 15.21
N LEU A 37 6.20 -6.84 14.03
CA LEU A 37 5.27 -5.73 13.79
C LEU A 37 3.85 -6.26 13.78
N VAL A 38 2.92 -5.46 14.28
CA VAL A 38 1.48 -5.72 14.19
C VAL A 38 0.92 -4.70 13.21
N GLU A 39 0.35 -5.21 12.12
CA GLU A 39 -0.17 -4.40 11.04
C GLU A 39 -1.65 -4.67 10.83
N LYS A 40 -2.37 -3.66 10.31
CA LYS A 40 -3.76 -3.83 9.91
C LYS A 40 -3.83 -4.80 8.73
N TYR A 41 -4.66 -5.83 8.86
CA TYR A 41 -4.97 -6.73 7.76
C TYR A 41 -6.10 -6.14 6.91
N VAL A 42 -5.81 -5.86 5.64
CA VAL A 42 -6.78 -5.33 4.68
C VAL A 42 -7.48 -6.49 3.99
N GLN A 43 -8.80 -6.57 4.14
CA GLN A 43 -9.59 -7.72 3.69
C GLN A 43 -9.69 -7.85 2.16
N ARG A 44 -9.72 -6.72 1.44
CA ARG A 44 -9.82 -6.67 -0.03
C ARG A 44 -8.76 -5.73 -0.57
N PRO A 45 -7.49 -6.17 -0.55
CA PRO A 45 -6.40 -5.35 -1.00
C PRO A 45 -6.30 -5.34 -2.52
N ARG A 46 -5.89 -4.20 -3.07
CA ARG A 46 -5.18 -4.16 -4.34
C ARG A 46 -3.73 -3.81 -4.07
N HIS A 47 -2.85 -4.42 -4.80
CA HIS A 47 -1.42 -4.14 -4.75
C HIS A 47 -1.08 -3.19 -5.91
N ILE A 48 -0.82 -1.94 -5.58
CA ILE A 48 -0.50 -0.89 -6.55
C ILE A 48 0.91 -0.40 -6.28
N GLU A 49 1.70 -0.30 -7.32
CA GLU A 49 3.04 0.28 -7.24
C GLU A 49 3.16 1.55 -8.06
N ILE A 50 3.95 2.49 -7.56
CA ILE A 50 4.24 3.77 -8.23
C ILE A 50 5.70 3.77 -8.67
N GLN A 51 5.93 3.97 -9.97
CA GLN A 51 7.27 4.15 -10.50
C GLN A 51 7.83 5.51 -10.08
N VAL A 52 9.03 5.55 -9.53
CA VAL A 52 9.73 6.79 -9.16
C VAL A 52 11.11 6.86 -9.80
N PHE A 53 11.57 8.09 -10.06
CA PHE A 53 12.93 8.39 -10.49
C PHE A 53 13.46 9.56 -9.68
N GLY A 54 14.62 9.38 -9.06
CA GLY A 54 15.35 10.42 -8.34
C GLY A 54 16.69 10.71 -9.01
N ASP A 55 17.12 11.97 -9.00
CA ASP A 55 18.44 12.39 -9.47
C ASP A 55 19.36 12.82 -8.30
N THR A 56 20.61 13.12 -8.63
CA THR A 56 21.61 13.60 -7.65
C THR A 56 21.42 15.06 -7.24
N HIS A 57 20.47 15.77 -7.89
CA HIS A 57 20.17 17.19 -7.62
C HIS A 57 18.98 17.36 -6.68
N GLY A 58 18.39 16.25 -6.21
CA GLY A 58 17.23 16.25 -5.30
C GLY A 58 15.88 16.30 -6.03
N ASN A 59 15.87 16.24 -7.37
CA ASN A 59 14.62 16.09 -8.10
C ASN A 59 14.12 14.64 -7.98
N CYS A 60 12.83 14.50 -7.80
CA CYS A 60 12.17 13.18 -7.78
C CYS A 60 10.80 13.33 -8.44
N VAL A 61 10.52 12.45 -9.39
CA VAL A 61 9.26 12.38 -10.13
C VAL A 61 8.64 11.01 -10.01
N TYR A 62 7.34 10.92 -10.21
CA TYR A 62 6.67 9.63 -10.39
C TYR A 62 6.11 9.49 -11.81
N LEU A 63 6.13 8.27 -12.33
CA LEU A 63 5.63 7.93 -13.67
C LEU A 63 4.48 6.92 -13.57
N PHE A 64 3.39 7.39 -12.97
CA PHE A 64 2.14 6.66 -12.81
C PHE A 64 2.27 5.33 -12.04
N GLU A 65 1.18 4.59 -12.07
CA GLU A 65 1.02 3.35 -11.32
C GLU A 65 0.96 2.13 -12.24
N ARG A 66 1.26 0.97 -11.64
CA ARG A 66 0.93 -0.36 -12.14
C ARG A 66 0.13 -1.11 -11.08
N ASP A 67 -0.85 -1.88 -11.52
CA ASP A 67 -1.56 -2.83 -10.67
C ASP A 67 -0.91 -4.20 -10.78
N CYS A 68 -0.41 -4.70 -9.69
CA CYS A 68 0.22 -6.00 -9.58
C CYS A 68 -0.54 -6.94 -8.63
N SER A 69 -1.87 -6.80 -8.56
CA SER A 69 -2.71 -7.58 -7.64
C SER A 69 -2.84 -9.05 -8.05
N VAL A 70 -2.63 -9.39 -9.33
CA VAL A 70 -2.68 -10.77 -9.81
C VAL A 70 -1.39 -11.49 -9.45
N GLN A 71 -1.43 -12.20 -8.33
CA GLN A 71 -0.26 -12.86 -7.75
C GLN A 71 -0.49 -14.34 -7.50
N ARG A 72 0.59 -15.10 -7.50
CA ARG A 72 0.63 -16.50 -7.08
C ARG A 72 1.64 -16.65 -5.95
N ARG A 73 1.19 -16.91 -4.74
CA ARG A 73 2.07 -17.06 -3.56
C ARG A 73 3.04 -15.89 -3.39
N HIS A 74 2.50 -14.65 -3.44
CA HIS A 74 3.25 -13.39 -3.37
C HIS A 74 4.19 -13.12 -4.56
N GLN A 75 4.10 -13.88 -5.64
CA GLN A 75 4.79 -13.61 -6.89
C GLN A 75 3.84 -12.88 -7.85
N LYS A 76 4.22 -11.72 -8.30
CA LYS A 76 3.51 -10.97 -9.35
C LYS A 76 3.50 -11.80 -10.64
N VAL A 77 2.33 -12.02 -11.22
CA VAL A 77 2.14 -12.86 -12.42
C VAL A 77 1.70 -12.02 -13.61
N LEU A 78 0.87 -11.01 -13.36
CA LEU A 78 0.36 -10.09 -14.37
C LEU A 78 0.33 -8.69 -13.76
N GLU A 79 0.72 -7.73 -14.58
CA GLU A 79 0.64 -6.32 -14.27
C GLU A 79 -0.12 -5.58 -15.34
N GLU A 80 -0.89 -4.59 -14.93
CA GLU A 80 -1.63 -3.73 -15.84
C GLU A 80 -1.48 -2.26 -15.47
N ALA A 81 -1.43 -1.42 -16.49
CA ALA A 81 -1.45 0.04 -16.36
C ALA A 81 -2.27 0.65 -17.50
N PRO A 82 -3.05 1.70 -17.22
CA PRO A 82 -3.36 2.26 -15.89
C PRO A 82 -4.11 1.28 -15.00
N ALA A 83 -3.96 1.40 -13.69
CA ALA A 83 -4.67 0.53 -12.74
C ALA A 83 -6.20 0.74 -12.84
N PRO A 84 -7.02 -0.32 -12.98
CA PRO A 84 -8.45 -0.20 -13.07
C PRO A 84 -9.06 0.58 -11.89
N GLY A 85 -9.96 1.53 -12.17
CA GLY A 85 -10.62 2.34 -11.14
C GLY A 85 -9.72 3.34 -10.42
N MET A 86 -8.52 3.58 -10.91
CA MET A 86 -7.65 4.65 -10.42
C MET A 86 -8.19 6.02 -10.85
N THR A 87 -8.59 6.85 -9.88
CA THR A 87 -8.99 8.23 -10.16
C THR A 87 -7.77 9.15 -10.23
N PRO A 88 -7.86 10.28 -10.94
CA PRO A 88 -6.78 11.28 -10.98
C PRO A 88 -6.35 11.73 -9.58
N GLU A 89 -7.30 11.91 -8.64
CA GLU A 89 -7.05 12.36 -7.27
C GLU A 89 -6.30 11.29 -6.47
N LEU A 90 -6.70 10.02 -6.59
CA LEU A 90 -6.03 8.92 -5.92
C LEU A 90 -4.61 8.75 -6.47
N ARG A 91 -4.45 8.80 -7.80
CA ARG A 91 -3.14 8.75 -8.47
C ARG A 91 -2.21 9.85 -7.97
N ALA A 92 -2.70 11.09 -7.91
CA ALA A 92 -1.91 12.22 -7.42
C ALA A 92 -1.45 12.01 -5.97
N ARG A 93 -2.37 11.62 -5.08
CA ARG A 93 -2.06 11.35 -3.66
C ARG A 93 -1.03 10.23 -3.50
N MET A 94 -1.18 9.15 -4.24
CA MET A 94 -0.23 8.02 -4.19
C MET A 94 1.12 8.40 -4.79
N GLY A 95 1.13 9.14 -5.89
CA GLY A 95 2.35 9.65 -6.51
C GLY A 95 3.12 10.60 -5.58
N GLU A 96 2.43 11.53 -4.92
CA GLU A 96 3.03 12.42 -3.92
C GLU A 96 3.60 11.64 -2.73
N ALA A 97 2.88 10.64 -2.24
CA ALA A 97 3.36 9.77 -1.16
C ALA A 97 4.60 8.98 -1.58
N ALA A 98 4.64 8.46 -2.81
CA ALA A 98 5.79 7.74 -3.34
C ALA A 98 7.03 8.66 -3.48
N VAL A 99 6.85 9.87 -4.00
CA VAL A 99 7.92 10.87 -4.07
C VAL A 99 8.42 11.26 -2.68
N ALA A 100 7.50 11.44 -1.72
CA ALA A 100 7.87 11.75 -0.34
C ALA A 100 8.70 10.62 0.29
N ALA A 101 8.31 9.35 0.08
CA ALA A 101 9.06 8.19 0.57
C ALA A 101 10.46 8.12 -0.05
N ALA A 102 10.59 8.32 -1.37
CA ALA A 102 11.88 8.33 -2.06
C ALA A 102 12.81 9.46 -1.57
N ARG A 103 12.25 10.66 -1.38
CA ARG A 103 12.99 11.82 -0.85
C ARG A 103 13.44 11.62 0.59
N ALA A 104 12.64 10.98 1.43
CA ALA A 104 12.97 10.73 2.83
C ALA A 104 14.26 9.91 3.01
N VAL A 105 14.61 9.10 2.01
CA VAL A 105 15.83 8.28 2.00
C VAL A 105 16.88 8.79 1.00
N ASN A 106 16.68 10.00 0.44
CA ASN A 106 17.57 10.61 -0.57
C ASN A 106 17.84 9.66 -1.75
N TYR A 107 16.78 8.99 -2.22
CA TYR A 107 16.89 7.99 -3.26
C TYR A 107 17.32 8.58 -4.60
N VAL A 108 18.27 7.93 -5.26
CA VAL A 108 18.74 8.26 -6.60
C VAL A 108 18.65 7.02 -7.49
N GLY A 109 18.06 7.19 -8.65
CA GLY A 109 17.84 6.12 -9.63
C GLY A 109 16.37 5.78 -9.85
N ALA A 110 16.13 4.70 -10.57
CA ALA A 110 14.81 4.15 -10.83
C ALA A 110 14.40 3.21 -9.68
N GLY A 111 13.19 3.36 -9.20
CA GLY A 111 12.63 2.50 -8.15
C GLY A 111 11.11 2.49 -8.18
N THR A 112 10.49 1.64 -7.37
CA THR A 112 9.04 1.62 -7.17
C THR A 112 8.71 1.70 -5.69
N VAL A 113 7.59 2.36 -5.40
CA VAL A 113 6.99 2.38 -4.06
C VAL A 113 5.69 1.61 -4.12
N GLU A 114 5.58 0.58 -3.30
CA GLU A 114 4.45 -0.34 -3.27
C GLU A 114 3.45 0.03 -2.18
N PHE A 115 2.17 -0.07 -2.53
CA PHE A 115 1.05 0.25 -1.65
C PHE A 115 0.00 -0.84 -1.65
N ILE A 116 -0.63 -1.06 -0.51
CA ILE A 116 -1.91 -1.75 -0.41
C ILE A 116 -3.02 -0.72 -0.47
N VAL A 117 -3.91 -0.84 -1.44
CA VAL A 117 -5.09 0.00 -1.60
C VAL A 117 -6.31 -0.77 -1.13
N GLU A 118 -6.99 -0.23 -0.11
CA GLU A 118 -8.23 -0.79 0.40
C GLU A 118 -9.37 -0.43 -0.54
N GLN A 119 -10.08 -1.44 -1.07
CA GLN A 119 -11.23 -1.20 -1.91
C GLN A 119 -12.46 -0.86 -1.06
N PRO A 120 -13.16 0.26 -1.35
CA PRO A 120 -14.48 0.47 -0.79
C PRO A 120 -15.40 -0.65 -1.28
N GLY A 121 -16.31 -1.11 -0.44
CA GLY A 121 -17.17 -2.26 -0.69
C GLY A 121 -17.83 -2.28 -2.06
N GLY A 122 -17.64 -3.36 -2.81
CA GLY A 122 -18.49 -3.74 -3.92
C GLY A 122 -17.92 -3.63 -5.32
N TYR A 123 -17.14 -4.62 -5.77
CA TYR A 123 -17.51 -5.24 -7.04
C TYR A 123 -18.45 -6.39 -6.68
N GLY A 124 -19.73 -6.22 -7.05
CA GLY A 124 -20.78 -7.15 -6.68
C GLY A 124 -20.51 -8.56 -7.22
N LEU A 125 -20.28 -9.47 -6.31
CA LEU A 125 -20.97 -10.73 -6.30
C LEU A 125 -22.06 -10.56 -5.22
N GLU A 126 -23.27 -10.33 -5.66
CA GLU A 126 -24.43 -10.33 -4.82
C GLU A 126 -24.48 -11.64 -4.05
N GLY A 127 -24.45 -11.56 -2.72
CA GLY A 127 -24.76 -12.67 -1.85
C GLY A 127 -23.68 -13.10 -0.87
N ALA A 128 -23.19 -12.21 0.00
CA ALA A 128 -22.60 -12.65 1.25
C ALA A 128 -22.74 -11.54 2.32
N ASP A 129 -23.68 -11.77 3.23
CA ASP A 129 -23.82 -11.28 4.58
C ASP A 129 -23.77 -9.78 4.88
N GLU A 130 -24.96 -9.25 5.06
CA GLU A 130 -25.26 -8.15 5.99
C GLU A 130 -24.82 -8.59 7.40
N GLY A 131 -23.81 -7.96 7.94
CA GLY A 131 -23.54 -8.10 9.36
C GLY A 131 -22.12 -7.90 9.83
N PHE A 132 -21.49 -6.78 9.52
CA PHE A 132 -20.43 -6.26 10.39
C PHE A 132 -20.28 -4.74 10.18
N ALA A 133 -21.07 -3.98 10.91
CA ALA A 133 -20.79 -2.56 11.11
C ALA A 133 -19.63 -2.43 12.09
N ALA A 134 -18.40 -2.59 11.60
CA ALA A 134 -17.23 -2.18 12.34
C ALA A 134 -17.03 -0.68 12.09
N GLY A 135 -17.12 0.12 13.16
CA GLY A 135 -16.75 1.52 13.13
C GLY A 135 -15.30 1.69 12.59
N PRO A 136 -14.93 2.90 12.15
CA PRO A 136 -13.65 3.11 11.51
C PRO A 136 -12.51 2.71 12.46
N PRO A 137 -11.65 1.76 12.11
CA PRO A 137 -10.47 1.47 12.91
C PRO A 137 -9.58 2.71 12.91
N GLN A 138 -9.17 3.12 14.09
CA GLN A 138 -8.17 4.16 14.24
C GLN A 138 -6.84 3.59 13.73
N GLY A 139 -6.47 3.97 12.51
CA GLY A 139 -5.19 3.59 11.92
C GLY A 139 -4.05 4.19 12.73
N VAL A 140 -3.00 3.44 12.91
CA VAL A 140 -1.72 3.96 13.38
C VAL A 140 -1.28 5.02 12.37
N ASP A 141 -1.23 6.27 12.84
CA ASP A 141 -0.83 7.43 12.06
C ASP A 141 0.67 7.33 11.78
N LEU A 142 1.03 6.85 10.59
CA LEU A 142 2.42 6.90 10.11
C LEU A 142 2.83 8.31 9.67
N GLY A 143 2.14 9.35 10.11
CA GLY A 143 2.56 10.74 9.95
C GLY A 143 2.67 11.28 8.52
N PHE A 144 2.46 10.46 7.51
CA PHE A 144 2.72 10.81 6.11
C PHE A 144 1.48 11.18 5.27
N CYS A 145 0.28 11.05 5.82
CA CYS A 145 -0.93 11.40 5.07
C CYS A 145 -2.04 11.97 5.95
N GLN A 146 -1.77 13.05 6.64
CA GLN A 146 -2.82 13.91 7.21
C GLN A 146 -2.57 15.36 6.82
N THR A 147 -3.20 15.80 5.76
CA THR A 147 -3.58 17.22 5.70
C THR A 147 -4.71 17.41 6.68
N ARG A 148 -4.38 17.81 7.90
CA ARG A 148 -5.35 18.26 8.89
C ARG A 148 -6.02 19.52 8.33
N PRO A 149 -7.35 19.57 8.18
CA PRO A 149 -8.00 20.81 7.79
C PRO A 149 -7.74 21.88 8.86
N PRO A 150 -7.60 23.14 8.48
CA PRO A 150 -7.37 24.22 9.42
C PRO A 150 -8.53 24.29 10.41
N ARG A 151 -8.23 24.46 11.70
CA ARG A 151 -9.23 24.70 12.75
C ARG A 151 -10.00 25.99 12.43
N GLY A 152 -11.31 25.87 12.16
CA GLY A 152 -12.16 27.05 12.08
C GLY A 152 -13.29 27.03 11.06
N ALA A 153 -13.74 25.89 10.55
CA ALA A 153 -14.96 25.83 9.75
C ALA A 153 -16.04 25.06 10.55
N GLY A 154 -17.19 25.72 10.73
CA GLY A 154 -18.31 25.24 11.51
C GLY A 154 -18.90 23.93 11.03
N SER A 155 -19.57 23.27 11.97
CA SER A 155 -20.40 22.10 11.81
C SER A 155 -21.32 22.22 10.58
N ASP A 156 -21.27 21.26 9.69
CA ASP A 156 -22.17 20.81 8.66
C ASP A 156 -21.47 20.65 7.30
N THR A 157 -20.42 19.82 7.28
CA THR A 157 -20.02 19.25 6.00
C THR A 157 -19.98 17.74 6.17
N GLN A 158 -21.02 17.08 5.67
CA GLN A 158 -21.04 15.66 5.41
C GLN A 158 -19.71 15.30 4.74
N CYS A 159 -18.95 14.42 5.35
CA CYS A 159 -17.76 13.83 4.79
C CYS A 159 -18.18 12.93 3.61
N ALA A 160 -18.53 13.58 2.51
CA ALA A 160 -18.77 12.93 1.24
C ALA A 160 -17.42 12.69 0.60
N THR A 161 -17.16 11.45 0.25
CA THR A 161 -15.99 10.90 -0.43
C THR A 161 -14.80 10.62 0.49
N VAL A 162 -14.90 9.58 1.28
CA VAL A 162 -13.73 8.87 1.77
C VAL A 162 -13.08 8.25 0.52
N GLY A 163 -12.11 8.95 -0.09
CA GLY A 163 -11.30 8.41 -1.16
C GLY A 163 -10.65 7.10 -0.69
N ALA A 164 -10.39 6.17 -1.60
CA ALA A 164 -9.77 4.91 -1.28
C ALA A 164 -8.56 5.12 -0.34
N ARG A 165 -8.49 4.32 0.73
CA ARG A 165 -7.37 4.33 1.67
C ARG A 165 -6.25 3.50 1.08
N PHE A 166 -5.02 3.96 1.24
CA PHE A 166 -3.84 3.20 0.84
C PHE A 166 -2.79 3.26 1.94
N TYR A 167 -1.96 2.22 1.98
CA TYR A 167 -0.95 2.00 2.99
C TYR A 167 0.36 1.65 2.31
N PHE A 168 1.44 2.27 2.76
CA PHE A 168 2.79 1.96 2.30
C PHE A 168 3.15 0.51 2.68
N MET A 169 3.76 -0.22 1.76
CA MET A 169 4.32 -1.54 1.99
C MET A 169 5.84 -1.53 2.01
N GLU A 170 6.43 -1.28 0.86
CA GLU A 170 7.87 -1.29 0.70
C GLU A 170 8.31 -0.41 -0.47
N MET A 171 9.62 -0.21 -0.58
CA MET A 171 10.24 0.43 -1.73
C MET A 171 11.24 -0.54 -2.36
N ASN A 172 11.12 -0.76 -3.67
CA ASN A 172 12.12 -1.47 -4.44
C ASN A 172 13.13 -0.49 -5.02
N THR A 173 14.37 -0.55 -4.53
CA THR A 173 15.46 0.38 -4.88
C THR A 173 16.24 -0.12 -6.10
N ARG A 174 15.53 -0.46 -7.16
CA ARG A 174 16.07 -0.94 -8.43
C ARG A 174 15.07 -0.75 -9.56
N LEU A 175 15.56 -0.75 -10.79
CA LEU A 175 14.69 -0.91 -11.96
C LEU A 175 14.09 -2.32 -11.92
N GLN A 176 12.81 -2.42 -12.23
CA GLN A 176 12.09 -3.69 -12.27
C GLN A 176 11.90 -4.17 -13.71
N VAL A 177 11.74 -5.49 -13.88
CA VAL A 177 11.57 -6.11 -15.19
C VAL A 177 10.26 -5.69 -15.87
N GLU A 178 9.28 -5.28 -15.10
CA GLU A 178 7.96 -4.78 -15.51
C GLU A 178 7.95 -3.30 -15.96
N HIS A 179 9.07 -2.61 -15.90
CA HIS A 179 9.19 -1.20 -16.33
C HIS A 179 8.64 -0.93 -17.75
N PRO A 180 8.78 -1.82 -18.73
CA PRO A 180 8.18 -1.64 -20.05
C PRO A 180 6.67 -1.37 -20.08
N VAL A 181 5.93 -1.77 -19.04
CA VAL A 181 4.51 -1.41 -18.91
C VAL A 181 4.36 0.10 -18.69
N THR A 182 5.23 0.71 -17.88
CA THR A 182 5.28 2.16 -17.69
C THR A 182 5.72 2.88 -18.97
N GLU A 183 6.72 2.38 -19.67
CA GLU A 183 7.17 2.94 -20.96
C GLU A 183 6.03 2.95 -21.98
N ALA A 184 5.26 1.86 -22.05
CA ALA A 184 4.15 1.75 -22.99
C ALA A 184 3.03 2.77 -22.75
N ILE A 185 2.74 3.13 -21.49
CA ILE A 185 1.68 4.12 -21.18
C ILE A 185 2.16 5.56 -21.17
N THR A 186 3.47 5.78 -21.00
CA THR A 186 4.05 7.13 -20.92
C THR A 186 4.66 7.59 -22.23
N GLY A 187 5.12 6.65 -23.07
CA GLY A 187 5.92 6.94 -24.24
C GLY A 187 7.35 7.40 -23.92
N LEU A 188 7.79 7.20 -22.69
CA LEU A 188 9.16 7.52 -22.22
C LEU A 188 9.98 6.23 -22.18
N ASP A 189 11.17 6.29 -22.76
CA ASP A 189 12.16 5.21 -22.75
C ASP A 189 13.29 5.58 -21.77
#